data_18dac410de47613c9a1f05df9b537a7f
#
_entry.id   18dac410de47613c9a1f05df9b537a7f
#
_cell.length_a   1.000
_cell.length_b   1.000
_cell.length_c   1.000
_cell.angle_alpha   90.00
_cell.angle_beta   90.00
_cell.angle_gamma   90.00
#
_symmetry.space_group_name_H-M   'P 1'
#
loop_
_entity.id
_entity.type
_entity.pdbx_description
1 polymer ?
#
loop_
_entity_poly.entity_id
_entity_poly.type
_entity_poly.pdbx_seq_one_letter_code
_entity_poly.pdbx_strand_id
1 'polypeptide(L)'
;MIFLGEIVLQSKIAHGAAERLQVANESFDHTEIWSSIQSILVATGNISKILWPNKKYEKRGERLREILKVEKNNPINNREFRNRFFEHYDEMVEEWFKHQPNGVYIDLAMNPSLRGSGTNNTHRGYNSFNNSLVFRGKSLDLTAILKALDEIRNNCKPYVLP
;
A
#
# COMPACT_ATOMS: atom_id res chain seq x y z
N MET A 1 16.61 -14.03 12.29
CA MET A 1 16.65 -14.50 10.89
C MET A 1 15.27 -14.64 10.25
N ILE A 2 14.28 -15.33 10.86
CA ILE A 2 12.93 -15.54 10.26
C ILE A 2 12.26 -14.25 9.82
N PHE A 3 12.19 -13.24 10.68
CA PHE A 3 11.54 -11.95 10.33
C PHE A 3 12.26 -11.19 9.21
N LEU A 4 13.58 -11.29 9.13
CA LEU A 4 14.34 -10.64 8.05
C LEU A 4 14.10 -11.34 6.72
N GLY A 5 14.05 -12.67 6.71
CA GLY A 5 13.66 -13.45 5.53
C GLY A 5 12.25 -13.11 5.04
N GLU A 6 11.29 -12.96 5.97
CA GLU A 6 9.93 -12.55 5.65
C GLU A 6 9.87 -11.13 5.08
N ILE A 7 10.62 -10.18 5.63
CA ILE A 7 10.71 -8.81 5.09
C ILE A 7 11.22 -8.84 3.64
N VAL A 8 12.25 -9.65 3.36
CA VAL A 8 12.78 -9.78 1.99
C VAL A 8 11.74 -10.39 1.05
N LEU A 9 11.03 -11.43 1.48
CA LEU A 9 9.97 -12.08 0.68
C LEU A 9 8.85 -11.09 0.37
N GLN A 10 8.32 -10.42 1.38
CA GLN A 10 7.23 -9.44 1.20
C GLN A 10 7.66 -8.26 0.32
N SER A 11 8.91 -7.80 0.43
CA SER A 11 9.44 -6.77 -0.47
C SER A 11 9.48 -7.25 -1.93
N LYS A 12 9.89 -8.50 -2.17
CA LYS A 12 9.87 -9.08 -3.53
C LYS A 12 8.44 -9.19 -4.08
N ILE A 13 7.46 -9.58 -3.24
CA ILE A 13 6.04 -9.64 -3.62
C ILE A 13 5.54 -8.26 -4.03
N ALA A 14 5.84 -7.22 -3.23
CA ALA A 14 5.41 -5.85 -3.54
C ALA A 14 6.02 -5.34 -4.87
N HIS A 15 7.29 -5.59 -5.12
CA HIS A 15 7.94 -5.16 -6.36
C HIS A 15 7.42 -5.91 -7.59
N GLY A 16 7.25 -7.23 -7.51
CA GLY A 16 6.64 -7.99 -8.60
C GLY A 16 5.20 -7.55 -8.89
N ALA A 17 4.46 -7.14 -7.86
CA ALA A 17 3.14 -6.55 -8.04
C ALA A 17 3.21 -5.15 -8.68
N ALA A 18 4.23 -4.34 -8.36
CA ALA A 18 4.42 -3.03 -8.99
C ALA A 18 4.75 -3.14 -10.49
N GLU A 19 5.53 -4.15 -10.87
CA GLU A 19 5.80 -4.46 -12.29
C GLU A 19 4.50 -4.84 -13.04
N ARG A 20 3.67 -5.70 -12.45
CA ARG A 20 2.36 -6.06 -13.02
C ARG A 20 1.42 -4.85 -13.10
N LEU A 21 1.42 -3.98 -12.09
CA LEU A 21 0.64 -2.75 -12.09
C LEU A 21 0.99 -1.85 -13.26
N GLN A 22 2.27 -1.72 -13.60
CA GLN A 22 2.71 -0.93 -14.74
C GLN A 22 2.15 -1.51 -16.05
N VAL A 23 2.28 -2.82 -16.28
CA VAL A 23 1.74 -3.50 -17.47
C VAL A 23 0.22 -3.39 -17.54
N ALA A 24 -0.47 -3.59 -16.42
CA ALA A 24 -1.92 -3.48 -16.33
C ALA A 24 -2.45 -2.06 -16.64
N ASN A 25 -1.69 -1.02 -16.29
CA ASN A 25 -2.02 0.35 -16.66
C ASN A 25 -1.97 0.59 -18.17
N GLU A 26 -0.99 0.03 -18.85
CA GLU A 26 -0.83 0.17 -20.30
C GLU A 26 -1.95 -0.56 -21.06
N SER A 27 -2.42 -1.68 -20.53
CA SER A 27 -3.49 -2.50 -21.11
C SER A 27 -4.89 -2.14 -20.62
N PHE A 28 -5.03 -1.22 -19.66
CA PHE A 28 -6.28 -0.88 -18.98
C PHE A 28 -6.97 -2.08 -18.32
N ASP A 29 -6.21 -3.06 -17.83
CA ASP A 29 -6.75 -4.20 -17.11
C ASP A 29 -7.10 -3.82 -15.66
N HIS A 30 -8.35 -3.44 -15.44
CA HIS A 30 -8.87 -3.02 -14.15
C HIS A 30 -8.70 -4.07 -13.06
N THR A 31 -8.90 -5.34 -13.37
CA THR A 31 -8.78 -6.43 -12.41
C THR A 31 -7.33 -6.57 -11.95
N GLU A 32 -6.38 -6.59 -12.88
CA GLU A 32 -4.97 -6.70 -12.55
C GLU A 32 -4.44 -5.43 -11.86
N ILE A 33 -4.94 -4.23 -12.20
CA ILE A 33 -4.61 -2.99 -11.48
C ILE A 33 -4.96 -3.14 -9.99
N TRP A 34 -6.20 -3.53 -9.66
CA TRP A 34 -6.61 -3.68 -8.26
C TRP A 34 -5.94 -4.86 -7.57
N SER A 35 -5.72 -5.97 -8.25
CA SER A 35 -4.96 -7.14 -7.75
C SER A 35 -3.54 -6.76 -7.38
N SER A 36 -2.86 -6.03 -8.23
CA SER A 36 -1.49 -5.55 -8.01
C SER A 36 -1.42 -4.56 -6.84
N ILE A 37 -2.34 -3.60 -6.78
CA ILE A 37 -2.44 -2.64 -5.66
C ILE A 37 -2.67 -3.38 -4.34
N GLN A 38 -3.60 -4.34 -4.31
CA GLN A 38 -3.85 -5.16 -3.13
C GLN A 38 -2.60 -5.90 -2.69
N SER A 39 -1.87 -6.50 -3.61
CA SER A 39 -0.62 -7.22 -3.33
C SER A 39 0.44 -6.31 -2.72
N ILE A 40 0.63 -5.09 -3.27
CA ILE A 40 1.55 -4.10 -2.73
C ILE A 40 1.16 -3.70 -1.30
N LEU A 41 -0.11 -3.37 -1.08
CA LEU A 41 -0.58 -2.90 0.24
C LEU A 41 -0.53 -4.01 1.30
N VAL A 42 -0.88 -5.24 0.95
CA VAL A 42 -0.82 -6.39 1.87
C VAL A 42 0.64 -6.70 2.23
N ALA A 43 1.52 -6.79 1.26
CA ALA A 43 2.94 -7.06 1.49
C ALA A 43 3.59 -5.96 2.35
N THR A 44 3.32 -4.69 2.05
CA THR A 44 3.77 -3.54 2.84
C THR A 44 3.22 -3.60 4.27
N GLY A 45 1.94 -3.92 4.43
CA GLY A 45 1.29 -4.07 5.72
C GLY A 45 1.88 -5.19 6.57
N ASN A 46 2.29 -6.30 5.96
CA ASN A 46 2.96 -7.40 6.65
C ASN A 46 4.33 -6.98 7.16
N ILE A 47 5.14 -6.27 6.37
CA ILE A 47 6.41 -5.68 6.82
C ILE A 47 6.16 -4.68 7.94
N SER A 48 5.17 -3.82 7.79
CA SER A 48 4.78 -2.87 8.83
C SER A 48 4.45 -3.58 10.16
N LYS A 49 3.70 -4.68 10.14
CA LYS A 49 3.39 -5.46 11.36
C LYS A 49 4.62 -6.10 11.99
N ILE A 50 5.65 -6.42 11.22
CA ILE A 50 6.92 -6.93 11.74
C ILE A 50 7.70 -5.81 12.44
N LEU A 51 7.80 -4.63 11.82
CA LEU A 51 8.59 -3.50 12.29
C LEU A 51 7.87 -2.66 13.36
N TRP A 52 6.55 -2.54 13.28
CA TRP A 52 5.69 -1.85 14.27
C TRP A 52 4.59 -2.82 14.75
N PRO A 53 4.98 -3.85 15.53
CA PRO A 53 4.01 -4.81 16.06
C PRO A 53 3.12 -4.19 17.13
N ASN A 54 2.14 -4.96 17.58
CA ASN A 54 1.37 -4.58 18.75
C ASN A 54 2.26 -4.46 20.02
N LYS A 55 1.73 -3.83 21.06
CA LYS A 55 2.45 -3.52 22.30
C LYS A 55 3.17 -4.73 22.92
N LYS A 56 2.57 -5.93 22.82
CA LYS A 56 3.15 -7.17 23.37
C LYS A 56 4.54 -7.49 22.78
N TYR A 57 4.80 -7.08 21.55
CA TYR A 57 6.04 -7.38 20.82
C TYR A 57 6.85 -6.12 20.45
N GLU A 58 6.56 -4.98 21.07
CA GLU A 58 7.14 -3.68 20.76
C GLU A 58 8.67 -3.70 20.74
N LYS A 59 9.30 -4.28 21.79
CA LYS A 59 10.77 -4.40 21.89
C LYS A 59 11.40 -5.13 20.70
N ARG A 60 10.71 -6.15 20.17
CA ARG A 60 11.17 -6.84 18.95
C ARG A 60 11.16 -5.89 17.76
N GLY A 61 10.08 -5.14 17.59
CA GLY A 61 9.96 -4.18 16.50
C GLY A 61 11.01 -3.07 16.57
N GLU A 62 11.27 -2.54 17.78
CA GLU A 62 12.31 -1.54 18.01
C GLU A 62 13.69 -2.07 17.61
N ARG A 63 14.06 -3.26 18.09
CA ARG A 63 15.35 -3.85 17.75
C ARG A 63 15.51 -4.14 16.25
N LEU A 64 14.45 -4.57 15.56
CA LEU A 64 14.50 -4.77 14.12
C LEU A 64 14.68 -3.43 13.37
N ARG A 65 13.98 -2.37 13.77
CA ARG A 65 14.17 -1.04 13.18
C ARG A 65 15.59 -0.50 13.39
N GLU A 66 16.16 -0.69 14.58
CA GLU A 66 17.55 -0.32 14.87
C GLU A 66 18.54 -1.06 13.95
N ILE A 67 18.44 -2.39 13.85
CA ILE A 67 19.29 -3.22 13.00
C ILE A 67 19.18 -2.82 11.52
N LEU A 68 17.95 -2.55 11.06
CA LEU A 68 17.65 -2.20 9.69
C LEU A 68 17.72 -0.70 9.41
N LYS A 69 18.07 0.12 10.39
CA LYS A 69 18.17 1.59 10.29
C LYS A 69 16.87 2.22 9.77
N VAL A 70 15.73 1.74 10.25
CA VAL A 70 14.40 2.20 9.85
C VAL A 70 13.90 3.26 10.80
N GLU A 71 13.66 4.46 10.28
CA GLU A 71 13.14 5.59 11.05
C GLU A 71 11.68 5.37 11.50
N LYS A 72 11.29 5.99 12.62
CA LYS A 72 9.92 5.86 13.18
C LYS A 72 8.84 6.40 12.23
N ASN A 73 9.16 7.45 11.47
CA ASN A 73 8.28 8.12 10.50
C ASN A 73 8.35 7.52 9.08
N ASN A 74 8.94 6.34 8.93
CA ASN A 74 9.01 5.65 7.65
C ASN A 74 7.60 5.45 7.06
N PRO A 75 7.36 5.71 5.77
CA PRO A 75 6.03 5.64 5.15
C PRO A 75 5.37 4.26 5.28
N ILE A 76 6.14 3.18 5.42
CA ILE A 76 5.63 1.81 5.62
C ILE A 76 4.87 1.65 6.94
N ASN A 77 5.09 2.52 7.93
CA ASN A 77 4.33 2.48 9.18
C ASN A 77 2.83 2.77 8.97
N ASN A 78 2.47 3.50 7.92
CA ASN A 78 1.08 3.81 7.62
C ASN A 78 0.36 2.62 6.97
N ARG A 79 -0.57 2.01 7.71
CA ARG A 79 -1.41 0.89 7.25
C ARG A 79 -2.84 1.31 6.90
N GLU A 80 -3.15 2.61 6.93
CA GLU A 80 -4.52 3.11 6.75
C GLU A 80 -5.10 2.68 5.40
N PHE A 81 -4.33 2.82 4.31
CA PHE A 81 -4.80 2.47 2.97
C PHE A 81 -5.07 0.97 2.81
N ARG A 82 -4.19 0.10 3.33
CA ARG A 82 -4.43 -1.35 3.33
C ARG A 82 -5.73 -1.68 4.07
N ASN A 83 -5.89 -1.13 5.26
CA ASN A 83 -7.07 -1.43 6.08
C ASN A 83 -8.35 -0.95 5.39
N ARG A 84 -8.38 0.28 4.89
CA ARG A 84 -9.56 0.89 4.29
C ARG A 84 -9.88 0.40 2.89
N PHE A 85 -8.87 0.03 2.09
CA PHE A 85 -9.08 -0.43 0.70
C PHE A 85 -9.56 -1.88 0.63
N PHE A 86 -9.12 -2.73 1.55
CA PHE A 86 -9.33 -4.17 1.44
C PHE A 86 -9.83 -4.83 2.72
N GLU A 87 -9.24 -4.57 3.89
CA GLU A 87 -9.57 -5.29 5.13
C GLU A 87 -10.96 -4.94 5.68
N HIS A 88 -11.34 -3.65 5.61
CA HIS A 88 -12.62 -3.12 6.08
C HIS A 88 -13.40 -2.46 4.93
N TYR A 89 -13.31 -3.04 3.75
CA TYR A 89 -13.92 -2.47 2.54
C TYR A 89 -15.44 -2.35 2.65
N ASP A 90 -16.09 -3.36 3.16
CA ASP A 90 -17.53 -3.43 3.40
C ASP A 90 -17.99 -2.31 4.35
N GLU A 91 -17.33 -2.15 5.49
CA GLU A 91 -17.62 -1.07 6.43
C GLU A 91 -17.46 0.31 5.77
N MET A 92 -16.42 0.48 4.93
CA MET A 92 -16.16 1.74 4.23
C MET A 92 -17.24 2.05 3.19
N VAL A 93 -17.79 1.04 2.51
CA VAL A 93 -18.93 1.19 1.59
C VAL A 93 -20.20 1.61 2.36
N GLU A 94 -20.51 0.94 3.46
CA GLU A 94 -21.64 1.29 4.31
C GLU A 94 -21.56 2.73 4.85
N GLU A 95 -20.38 3.15 5.30
CA GLU A 95 -20.16 4.54 5.72
C GLU A 95 -20.34 5.54 4.58
N TRP A 96 -19.90 5.19 3.38
CA TRP A 96 -20.06 6.05 2.21
C TRP A 96 -21.53 6.39 1.97
N PHE A 97 -22.39 5.38 1.91
CA PHE A 97 -23.82 5.56 1.66
C PHE A 97 -24.56 6.26 2.80
N LYS A 98 -24.13 6.10 4.05
CA LYS A 98 -24.70 6.84 5.18
C LYS A 98 -24.47 8.35 5.07
N HIS A 99 -23.30 8.77 4.57
CA HIS A 99 -22.93 10.18 4.48
C HIS A 99 -23.28 10.81 3.13
N GLN A 100 -23.46 10.00 2.11
CA GLN A 100 -23.78 10.44 0.74
C GLN A 100 -24.85 9.54 0.11
N PRO A 101 -26.09 9.56 0.61
CA PRO A 101 -27.13 8.62 0.15
C PRO A 101 -27.47 8.73 -1.34
N ASN A 102 -27.18 9.89 -1.97
CA ASN A 102 -27.33 10.12 -3.41
C ASN A 102 -26.00 10.10 -4.16
N GLY A 103 -24.91 9.73 -3.50
CA GLY A 103 -23.59 9.67 -4.10
C GLY A 103 -23.44 8.44 -4.99
N VAL A 104 -22.78 8.60 -6.13
CA VAL A 104 -22.35 7.47 -6.96
C VAL A 104 -21.05 6.94 -6.38
N TYR A 105 -21.08 5.69 -5.90
CA TYR A 105 -19.88 5.00 -5.48
C TYR A 105 -18.99 4.69 -6.69
N ILE A 106 -17.75 5.15 -6.68
CA ILE A 106 -16.83 4.94 -7.78
C ILE A 106 -15.46 4.52 -7.28
N ASP A 107 -14.99 3.37 -7.78
CA ASP A 107 -13.60 2.97 -7.76
C ASP A 107 -12.95 3.38 -9.08
N LEU A 108 -11.95 4.24 -9.03
CA LEU A 108 -11.33 4.82 -10.20
C LEU A 108 -9.85 4.45 -10.29
N ALA A 109 -9.48 3.68 -11.30
CA ALA A 109 -8.09 3.27 -11.56
C ALA A 109 -7.58 3.89 -12.87
N MET A 110 -7.44 5.21 -12.91
CA MET A 110 -6.92 5.94 -14.07
C MET A 110 -6.38 7.32 -13.67
N ASN A 111 -5.70 7.98 -14.61
CA ASN A 111 -5.33 9.39 -14.45
C ASN A 111 -6.60 10.24 -14.26
N PRO A 112 -6.75 10.99 -13.16
CA PRO A 112 -7.93 11.80 -12.89
C PRO A 112 -8.26 12.85 -13.96
N SER A 113 -7.26 13.34 -14.69
CA SER A 113 -7.46 14.31 -15.78
C SER A 113 -8.25 13.74 -16.96
N LEU A 114 -8.27 12.42 -17.12
CA LEU A 114 -9.03 11.76 -18.19
C LEU A 114 -10.53 11.65 -17.88
N ARG A 115 -10.93 11.94 -16.66
CA ARG A 115 -12.31 11.78 -16.19
C ARG A 115 -13.24 12.94 -16.56
N GLY A 116 -12.68 14.11 -16.93
CA GLY A 116 -13.46 15.33 -17.14
C GLY A 116 -13.85 16.04 -15.83
N SER A 117 -14.40 17.24 -15.95
CA SER A 117 -14.83 18.07 -14.82
C SER A 117 -16.12 17.51 -14.22
N GLY A 118 -16.03 16.87 -13.12
CA GLY A 118 -17.18 16.55 -12.31
C GLY A 118 -17.15 15.17 -11.71
N THR A 119 -16.55 15.06 -10.59
CA THR A 119 -17.12 14.41 -9.42
C THR A 119 -16.06 14.24 -8.33
N ASN A 120 -16.29 14.89 -7.23
CA ASN A 120 -15.65 14.59 -5.94
C ASN A 120 -16.19 13.26 -5.33
N ASN A 121 -16.82 12.42 -6.12
CA ASN A 121 -17.54 11.22 -5.68
C ASN A 121 -16.72 9.93 -5.84
N THR A 122 -15.40 10.02 -5.89
CA THR A 122 -14.54 8.85 -5.89
C THR A 122 -14.32 8.38 -4.45
N HIS A 123 -14.76 7.16 -4.15
CA HIS A 123 -14.55 6.56 -2.84
C HIS A 123 -13.08 6.18 -2.66
N ARG A 124 -12.56 5.39 -3.58
CA ARG A 124 -11.13 5.06 -3.68
C ARG A 124 -10.66 5.15 -5.11
N GLY A 125 -9.39 5.47 -5.30
CA GLY A 125 -8.82 5.61 -6.62
C GLY A 125 -7.34 5.32 -6.68
N TYR A 126 -6.88 5.00 -7.89
CA TYR A 126 -5.49 4.94 -8.24
C TYR A 126 -5.21 5.96 -9.34
N ASN A 127 -4.31 6.89 -9.07
CA ASN A 127 -3.85 7.88 -10.03
C ASN A 127 -2.62 7.32 -10.75
N SER A 128 -2.81 6.86 -11.98
CA SER A 128 -1.74 6.29 -12.80
C SER A 128 -0.69 7.32 -13.27
N PHE A 129 -1.01 8.61 -13.22
CA PHE A 129 -0.08 9.66 -13.62
C PHE A 129 1.07 9.86 -12.64
N ASN A 130 0.78 9.83 -11.33
CA ASN A 130 1.75 10.05 -10.27
C ASN A 130 1.94 8.83 -9.34
N ASN A 131 1.42 7.67 -9.74
CA ASN A 131 1.50 6.41 -9.00
C ASN A 131 1.06 6.55 -7.53
N SER A 132 -0.09 7.18 -7.30
CA SER A 132 -0.64 7.37 -5.97
C SER A 132 -2.02 6.76 -5.78
N LEU A 133 -2.30 6.29 -4.58
CA LEU A 133 -3.63 5.89 -4.16
C LEU A 133 -4.34 7.08 -3.54
N VAL A 134 -5.64 7.19 -3.79
CA VAL A 134 -6.49 8.24 -3.22
C VAL A 134 -7.67 7.60 -2.51
N PHE A 135 -7.95 8.07 -1.30
CA PHE A 135 -9.08 7.64 -0.50
C PHE A 135 -9.67 8.84 0.23
N ARG A 136 -10.87 9.27 -0.16
CA ARG A 136 -11.61 10.38 0.47
C ARG A 136 -10.71 11.60 0.74
N GLY A 137 -9.98 12.06 -0.27
CA GLY A 137 -9.09 13.22 -0.19
C GLY A 137 -7.71 12.98 0.44
N LYS A 138 -7.44 11.80 0.97
CA LYS A 138 -6.09 11.38 1.39
C LYS A 138 -5.37 10.72 0.22
N SER A 139 -4.06 10.86 0.16
CA SER A 139 -3.23 10.19 -0.84
C SER A 139 -2.10 9.39 -0.21
N LEU A 140 -1.69 8.33 -0.90
CA LEU A 140 -0.53 7.50 -0.56
C LEU A 140 0.33 7.35 -1.81
N ASP A 141 1.56 7.82 -1.73
CA ASP A 141 2.55 7.68 -2.81
C ASP A 141 3.14 6.26 -2.82
N LEU A 142 2.77 5.46 -3.83
CA LEU A 142 3.28 4.11 -3.99
C LEU A 142 4.76 4.10 -4.36
N THR A 143 5.27 5.12 -5.03
CA THR A 143 6.69 5.22 -5.36
C THR A 143 7.54 5.39 -4.10
N ALA A 144 7.08 6.23 -3.17
CA ALA A 144 7.74 6.38 -1.87
C ALA A 144 7.70 5.09 -1.04
N ILE A 145 6.59 4.36 -1.07
CA ILE A 145 6.45 3.04 -0.41
C ILE A 145 7.45 2.03 -1.00
N LEU A 146 7.49 1.88 -2.31
CA LEU A 146 8.38 0.93 -2.99
C LEU A 146 9.85 1.25 -2.75
N LYS A 147 10.21 2.55 -2.77
CA LYS A 147 11.55 2.99 -2.42
C LYS A 147 11.94 2.61 -0.99
N ALA A 148 11.05 2.86 -0.03
CA ALA A 148 11.29 2.48 1.36
C ALA A 148 11.42 0.96 1.55
N LEU A 149 10.64 0.16 0.81
CA LEU A 149 10.78 -1.30 0.78
C LEU A 149 12.15 -1.74 0.25
N ASP A 150 12.66 -1.10 -0.81
CA ASP A 150 13.99 -1.38 -1.36
C ASP A 150 15.10 -1.08 -0.36
N GLU A 151 15.04 0.07 0.31
CA GLU A 151 16.01 0.45 1.34
C GLU A 151 16.03 -0.57 2.47
N ILE A 152 14.87 -0.96 2.99
CA ILE A 152 14.75 -1.96 4.06
C ILE A 152 15.27 -3.33 3.59
N ARG A 153 14.89 -3.76 2.37
CA ARG A 153 15.36 -5.02 1.79
C ARG A 153 16.88 -5.04 1.64
N ASN A 154 17.48 -3.95 1.19
CA ASN A 154 18.94 -3.84 1.07
C ASN A 154 19.62 -3.92 2.44
N ASN A 155 19.03 -3.32 3.47
CA ASN A 155 19.54 -3.41 4.84
C ASN A 155 19.39 -4.82 5.46
N CYS A 156 18.52 -5.66 4.91
CA CYS A 156 18.43 -7.08 5.30
C CYS A 156 19.55 -7.96 4.74
N LYS A 157 20.16 -7.58 3.59
CA LYS A 157 21.15 -8.42 2.88
C LYS A 157 22.27 -8.99 3.75
N PRO A 158 22.87 -8.24 4.71
CA PRO A 158 23.93 -8.80 5.55
C PRO A 158 23.48 -9.91 6.50
N TYR A 159 22.20 -10.11 6.68
CA TYR A 159 21.60 -10.97 7.71
C TYR A 159 20.80 -12.15 7.14
N VAL A 160 20.61 -12.20 5.83
CA VAL A 160 19.88 -13.28 5.15
C VAL A 160 20.77 -13.97 4.14
N LEU A 161 20.60 -15.29 4.04
CA LEU A 161 21.29 -16.05 2.98
C LEU A 161 20.74 -15.63 1.61
N PRO A 162 21.57 -15.59 0.57
CA PRO A 162 21.16 -15.23 -0.79
C PRO A 162 20.08 -16.17 -1.36
#